data_8157ff6a5e14a62205ca15481dc7de4d
#
_entry.id   8157ff6a5e14a62205ca15481dc7de4d
#
_cell.length_a   1.000
_cell.length_b   1.000
_cell.length_c   1.000
_cell.angle_alpha   90.00
_cell.angle_beta   90.00
_cell.angle_gamma   90.00
#
_symmetry.space_group_name_H-M   'P 1'
#
loop_
_entity.id
_entity.type
_entity.pdbx_description
1 polymer ?
#
loop_
_entity_poly.entity_id
_entity_poly.type
_entity_poly.pdbx_seq_one_letter_code
_entity_poly.pdbx_strand_id
1 'polypeptide(L)'
;IKTMGEKGPEDLNTGDFFAGKKVVLFAVPGAFTPTCSAAHVPGFVVNADNILAKGVDAIVCLSVNDAFVMSAWGKSQNAEALVMAADGNGEFTTAMGLTLDGSGFGLGHRSSRYALIAEDGKITTLNAEQGGAFEVSSAEKILEAL
;
A
#
# COMPACT_ATOMS: atom_id res chain seq x y z
N ILE A 1 -5.57 10.27 -4.61
CA ILE A 1 -4.62 9.30 -5.17
C ILE A 1 -5.13 8.73 -6.49
N LYS A 2 -4.29 8.01 -7.19
CA LYS A 2 -4.59 7.49 -8.53
C LYS A 2 -4.49 5.97 -8.57
N THR A 3 -5.16 5.37 -9.53
CA THR A 3 -4.97 3.97 -9.91
C THR A 3 -5.04 3.89 -11.43
N MET A 4 -4.52 2.82 -12.02
CA MET A 4 -4.53 2.66 -13.48
C MET A 4 -5.85 2.04 -13.92
N GLY A 5 -6.59 2.78 -14.76
CA GLY A 5 -7.78 2.27 -15.43
C GLY A 5 -7.50 1.88 -16.88
N GLU A 6 -8.54 1.48 -17.62
CA GLU A 6 -8.43 1.08 -19.01
C GLU A 6 -7.94 2.21 -19.94
N LYS A 7 -8.32 3.45 -19.62
CA LYS A 7 -7.99 4.64 -20.42
C LYS A 7 -6.85 5.47 -19.84
N GLY A 8 -6.15 4.96 -18.84
CA GLY A 8 -5.08 5.67 -18.16
C GLY A 8 -5.36 5.88 -16.67
N PRO A 9 -4.57 6.77 -16.01
CA PRO A 9 -4.77 7.04 -14.59
C PRO A 9 -6.16 7.57 -14.28
N GLU A 10 -6.77 7.00 -13.25
CA GLU A 10 -8.09 7.39 -12.74
C GLU A 10 -7.98 7.87 -11.30
N ASP A 11 -8.86 8.80 -10.91
CA ASP A 11 -8.94 9.23 -9.52
C ASP A 11 -9.52 8.13 -8.65
N LEU A 12 -8.86 7.89 -7.50
CA LEU A 12 -9.39 7.07 -6.43
C LEU A 12 -9.63 7.99 -5.24
N ASN A 13 -10.89 8.34 -5.02
CA ASN A 13 -11.26 9.16 -3.87
C ASN A 13 -11.24 8.30 -2.62
N THR A 14 -10.34 8.62 -1.67
CA THR A 14 -10.14 7.79 -0.48
C THR A 14 -11.38 7.75 0.41
N GLY A 15 -12.09 8.86 0.57
CA GLY A 15 -13.32 8.89 1.35
C GLY A 15 -14.37 7.92 0.81
N ASP A 16 -14.61 7.95 -0.50
CA ASP A 16 -15.58 7.07 -1.15
C ASP A 16 -15.11 5.61 -1.16
N PHE A 17 -13.81 5.41 -1.42
CA PHE A 17 -13.25 4.05 -1.50
C PHE A 17 -13.32 3.31 -0.17
N PHE A 18 -13.01 3.99 0.93
CA PHE A 18 -13.01 3.38 2.26
C PHE A 18 -14.42 3.27 2.88
N ALA A 19 -15.38 4.03 2.39
CA ALA A 19 -16.73 4.08 2.97
C ALA A 19 -17.41 2.70 2.91
N GLY A 20 -17.91 2.23 4.04
CA GLY A 20 -18.66 0.97 4.16
C GLY A 20 -17.83 -0.29 3.90
N LYS A 21 -16.50 -0.18 3.86
CA LYS A 21 -15.62 -1.32 3.55
C LYS A 21 -14.59 -1.55 4.64
N LYS A 22 -14.18 -2.82 4.76
CA LYS A 22 -13.00 -3.20 5.53
C LYS A 22 -11.83 -3.32 4.55
N VAL A 23 -10.82 -2.49 4.73
CA VAL A 23 -9.69 -2.37 3.81
C VAL A 23 -8.38 -2.63 4.56
N VAL A 24 -7.53 -3.46 3.98
CA VAL A 24 -6.12 -3.57 4.37
C VAL A 24 -5.32 -2.74 3.38
N LEU A 25 -4.55 -1.79 3.89
CA LEU A 25 -3.66 -0.97 3.06
C LEU A 25 -2.24 -1.11 3.61
N PHE A 26 -1.29 -1.39 2.73
CA PHE A 26 0.12 -1.32 3.08
C PHE A 26 0.84 -0.36 2.14
N ALA A 27 1.79 0.38 2.72
CA ALA A 27 2.55 1.37 1.98
C ALA A 27 4.02 1.01 1.98
N VAL A 28 4.68 1.32 0.89
CA VAL A 28 6.09 0.99 0.65
C VAL A 28 6.84 2.24 0.22
N PRO A 29 8.16 2.34 0.53
CA PRO A 29 8.99 3.48 0.11
C PRO A 29 9.12 3.64 -1.40
N GLY A 30 9.01 2.56 -2.17
CA GLY A 30 9.08 2.71 -3.61
C GLY A 30 8.86 1.40 -4.37
N ALA A 31 8.12 1.52 -5.49
CA ALA A 31 7.98 0.44 -6.45
C ALA A 31 9.36 0.02 -6.97
N PHE A 32 9.55 -1.26 -7.24
CA PHE A 32 10.79 -1.85 -7.77
C PHE A 32 12.00 -1.76 -6.83
N THR A 33 11.84 -1.29 -5.60
CA THR A 33 12.93 -1.29 -4.62
C THR A 33 13.05 -2.68 -3.95
N PRO A 34 14.23 -3.03 -3.36
CA PRO A 34 14.50 -4.43 -2.98
C PRO A 34 13.51 -5.08 -2.02
N THR A 35 13.31 -4.54 -0.82
CA THR A 35 12.42 -5.14 0.18
C THR A 35 10.96 -5.11 -0.26
N CYS A 36 10.55 -4.04 -0.93
CA CYS A 36 9.18 -3.90 -1.44
C CYS A 36 8.88 -5.00 -2.48
N SER A 37 9.82 -5.28 -3.37
CA SER A 37 9.67 -6.26 -4.45
C SER A 37 9.96 -7.69 -4.01
N ALA A 38 10.87 -7.90 -3.06
CA ALA A 38 11.31 -9.24 -2.67
C ALA A 38 10.50 -9.83 -1.51
N ALA A 39 9.90 -9.00 -0.66
CA ALA A 39 9.24 -9.49 0.56
C ALA A 39 7.86 -8.89 0.81
N HIS A 40 7.70 -7.56 0.76
CA HIS A 40 6.46 -6.93 1.21
C HIS A 40 5.28 -7.24 0.28
N VAL A 41 5.39 -6.91 -1.01
CA VAL A 41 4.33 -7.21 -1.98
C VAL A 41 4.13 -8.73 -2.13
N PRO A 42 5.19 -9.55 -2.31
CA PRO A 42 4.98 -11.00 -2.40
C PRO A 42 4.25 -11.61 -1.22
N GLY A 43 4.52 -11.15 -0.01
CA GLY A 43 3.82 -11.61 1.20
C GLY A 43 2.32 -11.35 1.14
N PHE A 44 1.90 -10.17 0.68
CA PHE A 44 0.48 -9.85 0.51
C PHE A 44 -0.14 -10.59 -0.67
N VAL A 45 0.59 -10.82 -1.75
CA VAL A 45 0.09 -11.60 -2.89
C VAL A 45 -0.18 -13.05 -2.48
N VAL A 46 0.77 -13.68 -1.78
CA VAL A 46 0.63 -15.07 -1.30
C VAL A 46 -0.52 -15.20 -0.30
N ASN A 47 -0.71 -14.22 0.57
CA ASN A 47 -1.71 -14.26 1.63
C ASN A 47 -3.03 -13.57 1.27
N ALA A 48 -3.18 -13.10 0.03
CA ALA A 48 -4.36 -12.32 -0.38
C ALA A 48 -5.68 -13.06 -0.12
N ASP A 49 -5.77 -14.32 -0.49
CA ASP A 49 -6.98 -15.12 -0.28
C ASP A 49 -7.31 -15.27 1.21
N ASN A 50 -6.30 -15.50 2.04
CA ASN A 50 -6.48 -15.63 3.49
C ASN A 50 -6.96 -14.31 4.12
N ILE A 51 -6.42 -13.19 3.66
CA ILE A 51 -6.82 -11.86 4.14
C ILE A 51 -8.27 -11.57 3.74
N LEU A 52 -8.62 -11.79 2.47
CA LEU A 52 -9.97 -11.57 1.96
C LEU A 52 -10.98 -12.47 2.66
N ALA A 53 -10.61 -13.70 3.00
CA ALA A 53 -11.47 -14.64 3.72
C ALA A 53 -11.81 -14.17 5.14
N LYS A 54 -11.08 -13.22 5.70
CA LYS A 54 -11.36 -12.61 7.01
C LYS A 54 -12.39 -11.47 6.93
N GLY A 55 -13.06 -11.29 5.79
CA GLY A 55 -14.05 -10.24 5.61
C GLY A 55 -13.48 -8.92 5.10
N VAL A 56 -12.25 -8.92 4.60
CA VAL A 56 -11.63 -7.75 3.99
C VAL A 56 -12.16 -7.59 2.55
N ASP A 57 -12.60 -6.38 2.23
CA ASP A 57 -13.17 -6.07 0.90
C ASP A 57 -12.11 -5.74 -0.14
N ALA A 58 -10.99 -5.16 0.28
CA ALA A 58 -9.90 -4.79 -0.63
C ALA A 58 -8.56 -4.77 0.09
N ILE A 59 -7.50 -5.12 -0.65
CA ILE A 59 -6.12 -4.99 -0.22
C ILE A 59 -5.45 -3.98 -1.13
N VAL A 60 -4.90 -2.91 -0.56
CA VAL A 60 -4.30 -1.79 -1.30
C VAL A 60 -2.81 -1.72 -1.04
N CYS A 61 -2.04 -1.64 -2.11
CA CYS A 61 -0.61 -1.33 -2.08
C CYS A 61 -0.42 0.12 -2.50
N LEU A 62 0.17 0.94 -1.64
CA LEU A 62 0.36 2.36 -1.87
C LEU A 62 1.83 2.74 -1.87
N SER A 63 2.21 3.61 -2.78
CA SER A 63 3.56 4.17 -2.83
C SER A 63 3.51 5.59 -3.41
N VAL A 64 4.52 6.40 -3.08
CA VAL A 64 4.75 7.72 -3.69
C VAL A 64 5.45 7.47 -5.03
N ASN A 65 4.69 6.93 -5.96
CA ASN A 65 5.04 6.70 -7.36
C ASN A 65 3.83 7.04 -8.20
N ASP A 66 4.02 7.25 -9.50
CA ASP A 66 2.90 7.51 -10.40
C ASP A 66 2.13 6.23 -10.73
N ALA A 67 0.95 6.39 -11.33
CA ALA A 67 0.07 5.26 -11.66
C ALA A 67 0.66 4.34 -12.73
N PHE A 68 1.47 4.87 -13.64
CA PHE A 68 2.12 4.06 -14.68
C PHE A 68 3.13 3.10 -14.05
N VAL A 69 3.96 3.58 -13.14
CA VAL A 69 4.94 2.77 -12.41
C VAL A 69 4.23 1.73 -11.55
N MET A 70 3.20 2.14 -10.81
CA MET A 70 2.46 1.22 -9.94
C MET A 70 1.77 0.11 -10.75
N SER A 71 1.20 0.44 -11.90
CA SER A 71 0.59 -0.56 -12.77
C SER A 71 1.62 -1.57 -13.28
N ALA A 72 2.76 -1.11 -13.76
CA ALA A 72 3.82 -1.98 -14.26
C ALA A 72 4.38 -2.87 -13.15
N TRP A 73 4.57 -2.31 -11.97
CA TRP A 73 5.06 -3.06 -10.81
C TRP A 73 4.07 -4.15 -10.37
N GLY A 74 2.78 -3.80 -10.30
CA GLY A 74 1.74 -4.77 -9.99
C GLY A 74 1.71 -5.95 -10.95
N LYS A 75 1.87 -5.68 -12.25
CA LYS A 75 1.94 -6.74 -13.27
C LYS A 75 3.18 -7.62 -13.08
N SER A 76 4.34 -7.01 -12.79
CA SER A 76 5.58 -7.76 -12.57
C SER A 76 5.54 -8.64 -11.33
N GLN A 77 4.72 -8.27 -10.34
CA GLN A 77 4.56 -8.99 -9.08
C GLN A 77 3.39 -9.98 -9.09
N ASN A 78 2.66 -10.10 -10.19
CA ASN A 78 1.42 -10.89 -10.27
C ASN A 78 0.42 -10.49 -9.19
N ALA A 79 0.26 -9.19 -8.99
CA ALA A 79 -0.51 -8.60 -7.88
C ALA A 79 -1.94 -8.24 -8.30
N GLU A 80 -2.60 -9.07 -9.11
CA GLU A 80 -3.95 -8.82 -9.60
C GLU A 80 -4.98 -8.73 -8.46
N ALA A 81 -4.74 -9.41 -7.36
CA ALA A 81 -5.61 -9.38 -6.18
C ALA A 81 -5.47 -8.08 -5.38
N LEU A 82 -4.48 -7.26 -5.66
CA LEU A 82 -4.21 -6.00 -4.96
C LEU A 82 -4.65 -4.81 -5.80
N VAL A 83 -5.13 -3.76 -5.13
CA VAL A 83 -5.32 -2.45 -5.74
C VAL A 83 -3.99 -1.70 -5.66
N MET A 84 -3.37 -1.42 -6.80
CA MET A 84 -2.10 -0.69 -6.85
C MET A 84 -2.40 0.81 -6.87
N ALA A 85 -2.22 1.46 -5.73
CA ALA A 85 -2.56 2.87 -5.54
C ALA A 85 -1.31 3.76 -5.66
N ALA A 86 -1.44 4.81 -6.42
CA ALA A 86 -0.37 5.77 -6.69
C ALA A 86 -0.60 7.08 -5.96
N ASP A 87 0.26 7.40 -5.02
CA ASP A 87 0.29 8.68 -4.31
C ASP A 87 1.41 9.55 -4.90
N GLY A 88 1.35 9.79 -6.22
CA GLY A 88 2.44 10.41 -6.98
C GLY A 88 2.89 11.76 -6.46
N ASN A 89 1.96 12.55 -5.93
CA ASN A 89 2.28 13.87 -5.36
C ASN A 89 2.58 13.82 -3.85
N GLY A 90 2.45 12.66 -3.23
CA GLY A 90 2.71 12.50 -1.80
C GLY A 90 1.67 13.12 -0.88
N GLU A 91 0.51 13.49 -1.40
CA GLU A 91 -0.54 14.18 -0.63
C GLU A 91 -1.14 13.29 0.47
N PHE A 92 -1.48 12.07 0.14
CA PHE A 92 -2.01 11.09 1.10
C PHE A 92 -0.96 10.76 2.17
N THR A 93 0.27 10.50 1.74
CA THR A 93 1.39 10.17 2.64
C THR A 93 1.66 11.31 3.62
N THR A 94 1.64 12.55 3.14
CA THR A 94 1.81 13.75 3.98
C THR A 94 0.66 13.88 4.97
N ALA A 95 -0.58 13.68 4.52
CA ALA A 95 -1.76 13.77 5.39
C ALA A 95 -1.75 12.69 6.49
N MET A 96 -1.22 11.51 6.21
CA MET A 96 -1.05 10.43 7.19
C MET A 96 0.07 10.71 8.19
N GLY A 97 0.98 11.65 7.91
CA GLY A 97 2.14 11.91 8.74
C GLY A 97 3.18 10.81 8.70
N LEU A 98 3.17 9.98 7.66
CA LEU A 98 4.06 8.81 7.53
C LEU A 98 5.02 8.99 6.35
N THR A 99 5.69 10.13 6.32
CA THR A 99 6.65 10.47 5.28
C THR A 99 8.02 9.87 5.57
N LEU A 100 8.76 9.61 4.51
CA LEU A 100 10.16 9.17 4.57
C LEU A 100 10.99 10.08 3.67
N ASP A 101 12.08 10.64 4.21
CA ASP A 101 13.06 11.35 3.40
C ASP A 101 14.04 10.33 2.83
N GLY A 102 13.85 10.00 1.56
CA GLY A 102 14.71 9.08 0.81
C GLY A 102 15.82 9.76 0.04
N SER A 103 16.10 11.04 0.31
CA SER A 103 17.08 11.82 -0.47
C SER A 103 18.49 11.23 -0.43
N GLY A 104 18.86 10.53 0.64
CA GLY A 104 20.15 9.84 0.73
C GLY A 104 20.35 8.74 -0.31
N PHE A 105 19.25 8.20 -0.85
CA PHE A 105 19.26 7.19 -1.92
C PHE A 105 18.76 7.74 -3.26
N GLY A 106 18.62 9.07 -3.37
CA GLY A 106 18.09 9.69 -4.58
C GLY A 106 16.59 9.49 -4.78
N LEU A 107 15.86 9.09 -3.74
CA LEU A 107 14.43 8.81 -3.83
C LEU A 107 13.55 10.03 -3.51
N GLY A 108 14.09 11.02 -2.80
CA GLY A 108 13.34 12.21 -2.39
C GLY A 108 12.25 11.89 -1.36
N HIS A 109 11.12 12.58 -1.48
CA HIS A 109 9.97 12.41 -0.57
C HIS A 109 9.24 11.12 -0.88
N ARG A 110 9.17 10.24 0.09
CA ARG A 110 8.53 8.92 -0.03
C ARG A 110 7.64 8.62 1.16
N SER A 111 6.96 7.48 1.12
CA SER A 111 6.21 6.95 2.26
C SER A 111 7.11 6.12 3.16
N SER A 112 6.88 6.22 4.47
CA SER A 112 7.36 5.20 5.39
C SER A 112 6.68 3.87 5.07
N ARG A 113 7.28 2.76 5.51
CA ARG A 113 6.68 1.43 5.36
C ARG A 113 5.71 1.20 6.50
N TYR A 114 4.47 0.86 6.17
CA TYR A 114 3.45 0.55 7.17
C TYR A 114 2.38 -0.36 6.57
N ALA A 115 1.56 -0.93 7.44
CA ALA A 115 0.32 -1.60 7.07
C ALA A 115 -0.78 -1.17 8.04
N LEU A 116 -2.00 -1.04 7.55
CA LEU A 116 -3.13 -0.67 8.37
C LEU A 116 -4.38 -1.47 8.00
N ILE A 117 -5.30 -1.52 8.95
CA ILE A 117 -6.66 -2.01 8.73
C ILE A 117 -7.59 -0.84 8.98
N ALA A 118 -8.50 -0.59 8.05
CA ALA A 118 -9.53 0.43 8.19
C ALA A 118 -10.91 -0.19 8.02
N GLU A 119 -11.86 0.24 8.84
CA GLU A 119 -13.26 -0.15 8.74
C GLU A 119 -14.11 1.10 8.60
N ASP A 120 -14.83 1.20 7.49
CA ASP A 120 -15.70 2.36 7.16
C ASP A 120 -14.93 3.68 7.31
N GLY A 121 -13.73 3.75 6.76
CA GLY A 121 -12.89 4.95 6.76
C GLY A 121 -12.16 5.22 8.08
N LYS A 122 -12.31 4.37 9.09
CA LYS A 122 -11.64 4.53 10.37
C LYS A 122 -10.51 3.52 10.53
N ILE A 123 -9.30 3.99 10.81
CA ILE A 123 -8.15 3.12 11.06
C ILE A 123 -8.32 2.43 12.41
N THR A 124 -8.38 1.11 12.39
CA THR A 124 -8.51 0.27 13.60
C THR A 124 -7.18 -0.34 14.03
N THR A 125 -6.25 -0.51 13.09
CA THR A 125 -4.90 -1.02 13.36
C THR A 125 -3.92 -0.28 12.47
N LEU A 126 -2.79 0.18 13.04
CA LEU A 126 -1.70 0.79 12.29
C LEU A 126 -0.37 0.20 12.77
N ASN A 127 0.31 -0.52 11.88
CA ASN A 127 1.61 -1.10 12.13
C ASN A 127 2.66 -0.37 11.28
N ALA A 128 3.29 0.65 11.86
CA ALA A 128 4.30 1.46 11.18
C ALA A 128 5.70 0.98 11.54
N GLU A 129 6.56 0.80 10.52
CA GLU A 129 7.94 0.40 10.72
C GLU A 129 8.80 1.56 11.24
N GLN A 130 9.89 1.20 11.91
CA GLN A 130 10.89 2.16 12.35
C GLN A 130 12.07 2.14 11.36
N GLY A 131 12.37 3.29 10.77
CA GLY A 131 13.45 3.42 9.79
C GLY A 131 13.28 2.49 8.60
N GLY A 132 14.30 1.69 8.31
CA GLY A 132 14.28 0.73 7.20
C GLY A 132 13.83 -0.68 7.56
N ALA A 133 13.26 -0.88 8.75
CA ALA A 133 12.86 -2.21 9.22
C ALA A 133 11.68 -2.80 8.43
N PHE A 134 11.57 -4.12 8.46
CA PHE A 134 10.40 -4.85 7.95
C PHE A 134 10.05 -5.95 8.95
N GLU A 135 9.32 -5.57 10.01
CA GLU A 135 9.02 -6.46 11.15
C GLU A 135 7.52 -6.50 11.48
N VAL A 136 6.83 -5.36 11.41
CA VAL A 136 5.45 -5.23 11.91
C VAL A 136 4.41 -5.02 10.82
N SER A 137 4.83 -4.72 9.59
CA SER A 137 3.93 -4.38 8.47
C SER A 137 3.71 -5.51 7.47
N SER A 138 4.17 -6.72 7.78
CA SER A 138 4.01 -7.88 6.90
C SER A 138 2.55 -8.35 6.82
N ALA A 139 2.25 -9.14 5.78
CA ALA A 139 0.94 -9.76 5.62
C ALA A 139 0.61 -10.67 6.81
N GLU A 140 1.59 -11.39 7.34
CA GLU A 140 1.42 -12.26 8.50
C GLU A 140 1.00 -11.48 9.74
N LYS A 141 1.62 -10.31 9.97
CA LYS A 141 1.26 -9.43 11.09
C LYS A 141 -0.15 -8.86 10.95
N ILE A 142 -0.56 -8.53 9.73
CA ILE A 142 -1.92 -8.07 9.46
C ILE A 142 -2.93 -9.22 9.69
N LEU A 143 -2.62 -10.43 9.27
CA LEU A 143 -3.47 -11.59 9.52
C LEU A 143 -3.68 -11.85 11.03
N GLU A 144 -2.65 -11.66 11.84
CA GLU A 144 -2.77 -11.79 13.30
C GLU A 144 -3.75 -10.77 13.89
N ALA A 145 -3.87 -9.59 13.28
CA ALA A 145 -4.75 -8.51 13.74
C ALA A 145 -6.19 -8.61 13.20
N LEU A 146 -6.45 -9.46 12.21
CA LEU A 146 -7.78 -9.62 11.59
C LEU A 146 -8.73 -10.59 12.38
#